data_e41ee47850d28073a68c72ae33c11434
#
_entry.id   e41ee47850d28073a68c72ae33c11434
#
_cell.length_a   1.000
_cell.length_b   1.000
_cell.length_c   1.000
_cell.angle_alpha   90.00
_cell.angle_beta   90.00
_cell.angle_gamma   90.00
#
_symmetry.space_group_name_H-M   'P 1'
#
loop_
_entity.id
_entity.type
_entity.pdbx_description
1 polymer ?
#
loop_
_entity_poly.entity_id
_entity_poly.type
_entity_poly.pdbx_seq_one_letter_code
_entity_poly.pdbx_strand_id
1 'polypeptide(L)'
;MRLIIDKIMKHDALQTNPPVLVDIGASGTIHETWEPIAKYAICIAFDADSRDFEICESEDKGWRKLYSMNRLVASEATEEMDFYLTHSPHCSSSLAPDKEALKPWA
;
A
#
# COMPACT_ATOMS: atom_id res chain seq x y z
N MET A 1 -6.91 -1.80 -23.43
CA MET A 1 -6.28 -2.53 -22.32
C MET A 1 -7.30 -3.04 -21.30
N ARG A 2 -8.23 -2.19 -20.86
CA ARG A 2 -9.26 -2.57 -19.87
C ARG A 2 -10.13 -3.74 -20.33
N LEU A 3 -10.54 -3.78 -21.60
CA LEU A 3 -11.34 -4.89 -22.15
C LEU A 3 -10.60 -6.24 -22.09
N ILE A 4 -9.31 -6.22 -22.34
CA ILE A 4 -8.47 -7.43 -22.25
C ILE A 4 -8.38 -7.91 -20.81
N ILE A 5 -8.14 -6.98 -19.89
CA ILE A 5 -8.08 -7.28 -18.45
C ILE A 5 -9.40 -7.87 -17.97
N ASP A 6 -10.52 -7.24 -18.30
CA ASP A 6 -11.85 -7.74 -17.91
C ASP A 6 -12.08 -9.15 -18.44
N LYS A 7 -11.72 -9.41 -19.69
CA LYS A 7 -11.90 -10.73 -20.30
C LYS A 7 -11.06 -11.80 -19.60
N ILE A 8 -9.82 -11.49 -19.26
CA ILE A 8 -8.93 -12.41 -18.54
C ILE A 8 -9.43 -12.66 -17.13
N MET A 9 -9.78 -11.58 -16.42
CA MET A 9 -10.16 -11.64 -15.02
C MET A 9 -11.50 -12.31 -14.75
N LYS A 10 -12.36 -12.42 -15.77
CA LYS A 10 -13.63 -13.14 -15.67
C LYS A 10 -13.49 -14.66 -15.78
N HIS A 11 -12.30 -15.16 -16.06
CA HIS A 11 -12.05 -16.59 -16.08
C HIS A 11 -12.31 -17.21 -14.71
N ASP A 12 -12.95 -18.38 -14.67
CA ASP A 12 -13.36 -19.04 -13.41
C ASP A 12 -12.18 -19.26 -12.45
N ALA A 13 -11.02 -19.62 -12.96
CA ALA A 13 -9.84 -19.85 -12.14
C ALA A 13 -9.42 -18.59 -11.39
N LEU A 14 -9.56 -17.41 -12.01
CA LEU A 14 -9.19 -16.14 -11.40
C LEU A 14 -10.29 -15.60 -10.47
N GLN A 15 -11.52 -15.98 -10.69
CA GLN A 15 -12.60 -15.66 -9.75
C GLN A 15 -12.54 -16.49 -8.47
N THR A 16 -12.14 -17.76 -8.61
CA THR A 16 -11.94 -18.67 -7.47
C THR A 16 -10.69 -18.34 -6.68
N ASN A 17 -9.62 -17.99 -7.39
CA ASN A 17 -8.33 -17.61 -6.81
C ASN A 17 -7.94 -16.22 -7.33
N PRO A 18 -8.51 -15.14 -6.76
CA PRO A 18 -8.25 -13.80 -7.24
C PRO A 18 -6.79 -13.38 -7.01
N PRO A 19 -6.25 -12.50 -7.87
CA PRO A 19 -4.93 -11.95 -7.64
C PRO A 19 -4.89 -11.13 -6.36
N VAL A 20 -3.74 -11.13 -5.69
CA VAL A 20 -3.51 -10.38 -4.46
C VAL A 20 -2.42 -9.35 -4.73
N LEU A 21 -2.75 -8.08 -4.50
CA LEU A 21 -1.77 -7.00 -4.52
C LEU A 21 -1.35 -6.70 -3.08
N VAL A 22 -0.05 -6.74 -2.83
CA VAL A 22 0.53 -6.30 -1.56
C VAL A 22 1.21 -4.97 -1.81
N ASP A 23 0.70 -3.91 -1.20
CA ASP A 23 1.23 -2.56 -1.34
C ASP A 23 1.90 -2.15 -0.03
N ILE A 24 3.23 -2.04 -0.07
CA ILE A 24 4.04 -1.70 1.09
C ILE A 24 4.38 -0.22 1.01
N GLY A 25 4.00 0.55 2.04
CA GLY A 25 4.17 1.99 2.04
C GLY A 25 3.09 2.72 1.23
N ALA A 26 1.84 2.30 1.40
CA ALA A 26 0.72 2.80 0.60
C ALA A 26 0.42 4.30 0.79
N SER A 27 0.83 4.91 1.89
CA SER A 27 0.68 6.35 2.18
C SER A 27 -0.73 6.90 1.90
N GLY A 28 -1.75 6.18 2.37
CA GLY A 28 -3.14 6.60 2.25
C GLY A 28 -3.83 6.24 0.94
N THR A 29 -3.11 6.09 -0.14
CA THR A 29 -3.70 5.73 -1.44
C THR A 29 -2.89 4.66 -2.15
N ILE A 30 -3.57 3.85 -2.95
CA ILE A 30 -2.94 2.84 -3.77
C ILE A 30 -2.79 3.42 -5.17
N HIS A 31 -1.64 3.20 -5.81
CA HIS A 31 -1.33 3.79 -7.11
C HIS A 31 -2.39 3.44 -8.16
N GLU A 32 -2.80 4.44 -8.94
CA GLU A 32 -3.85 4.32 -9.95
C GLU A 32 -3.59 3.29 -11.05
N THR A 33 -2.32 2.90 -11.24
CA THR A 33 -1.94 1.85 -12.20
C THR A 33 -2.71 0.55 -11.97
N TRP A 34 -3.10 0.28 -10.72
CA TRP A 34 -3.79 -0.96 -10.35
C TRP A 34 -5.31 -0.88 -10.50
N GLU A 35 -5.85 0.30 -10.78
CA GLU A 35 -7.29 0.51 -10.90
C GLU A 35 -7.98 -0.47 -11.86
N PRO A 36 -7.42 -0.82 -13.03
CA PRO A 36 -8.09 -1.73 -13.95
C PRO A 36 -8.35 -3.14 -13.41
N ILE A 37 -7.54 -3.61 -12.45
CA ILE A 37 -7.72 -4.94 -11.85
C ILE A 37 -8.39 -4.87 -10.47
N ALA A 38 -8.57 -3.68 -9.91
CA ALA A 38 -8.98 -3.50 -8.52
C ALA A 38 -10.26 -4.27 -8.16
N LYS A 39 -11.29 -4.17 -8.96
CA LYS A 39 -12.57 -4.83 -8.69
C LYS A 39 -12.50 -6.36 -8.69
N TYR A 40 -11.43 -6.94 -9.24
CA TYR A 40 -11.22 -8.39 -9.27
C TYR A 40 -10.22 -8.87 -8.24
N ALA A 41 -9.43 -7.96 -7.66
CA ALA A 41 -8.28 -8.30 -6.84
C ALA A 41 -8.52 -8.03 -5.36
N ILE A 42 -7.78 -8.76 -4.54
CA ILE A 42 -7.67 -8.51 -3.10
C ILE A 42 -6.44 -7.65 -2.90
N CYS A 43 -6.58 -6.55 -2.16
CA CYS A 43 -5.45 -5.67 -1.83
C CYS A 43 -5.12 -5.74 -0.34
N ILE A 44 -3.84 -5.87 -0.03
CA ILE A 44 -3.32 -5.76 1.33
C ILE A 44 -2.37 -4.58 1.34
N ALA A 45 -2.76 -3.49 2.01
CA ALA A 45 -1.98 -2.26 2.06
C ALA A 45 -1.34 -2.08 3.43
N PHE A 46 -0.03 -1.86 3.43
CA PHE A 46 0.74 -1.60 4.64
C PHE A 46 1.29 -0.18 4.64
N ASP A 47 1.13 0.54 5.75
CA ASP A 47 1.81 1.81 5.97
C ASP A 47 2.04 2.00 7.47
N ALA A 48 3.28 2.29 7.84
CA ALA A 48 3.65 2.53 9.23
C ALA A 48 3.31 3.96 9.69
N ASP A 49 3.21 4.91 8.77
CA ASP A 49 2.88 6.30 9.08
C ASP A 49 1.37 6.50 9.10
N SER A 50 0.80 6.70 10.30
CA SER A 50 -0.64 6.86 10.48
C SER A 50 -1.17 8.25 10.12
N ARG A 51 -0.29 9.25 9.92
CA ARG A 51 -0.72 10.64 9.68
C ARG A 51 -1.56 10.80 8.41
N ASP A 52 -1.25 9.99 7.38
CA ASP A 52 -1.89 10.08 6.06
C ASP A 52 -2.54 8.75 5.66
N PHE A 53 -2.79 7.88 6.62
CA PHE A 53 -3.35 6.57 6.36
C PHE A 53 -4.88 6.63 6.44
N GLU A 54 -5.50 7.03 5.33
CA GLU A 54 -6.95 7.20 5.23
C GLU A 54 -7.68 5.94 4.78
N ILE A 55 -6.98 4.88 4.48
CA ILE A 55 -7.57 3.61 4.07
C ILE A 55 -8.30 3.00 5.25
N CYS A 56 -9.61 2.89 5.15
CA CYS A 56 -10.46 2.35 6.21
C CYS A 56 -10.74 0.86 5.97
N GLU A 57 -10.59 0.05 7.01
CA GLU A 57 -10.87 -1.40 6.92
C GLU A 57 -12.32 -1.74 6.56
N SER A 58 -13.24 -0.80 6.85
CA SER A 58 -14.64 -0.99 6.55
C SER A 58 -15.02 -0.73 5.10
N GLU A 59 -14.11 -0.17 4.30
CA GLU A 59 -14.36 0.23 2.92
C GLU A 59 -13.37 -0.45 1.97
N ASP A 60 -13.88 -1.10 0.95
CA ASP A 60 -13.03 -1.77 -0.04
C ASP A 60 -12.52 -0.84 -1.15
N LYS A 61 -13.03 0.38 -1.22
CA LYS A 61 -12.58 1.46 -2.12
C LYS A 61 -12.37 1.04 -3.59
N GLY A 62 -13.29 0.24 -4.11
CA GLY A 62 -13.23 -0.25 -5.48
C GLY A 62 -12.47 -1.57 -5.64
N TRP A 63 -11.83 -2.07 -4.59
CA TRP A 63 -11.22 -3.39 -4.58
C TRP A 63 -12.25 -4.48 -4.30
N ARG A 64 -12.00 -5.69 -4.77
CA ARG A 64 -12.86 -6.82 -4.41
C ARG A 64 -12.85 -7.04 -2.90
N LYS A 65 -11.66 -6.90 -2.28
CA LYS A 65 -11.49 -6.84 -0.84
C LYS A 65 -10.24 -6.02 -0.54
N LEU A 66 -10.32 -5.12 0.43
CA LEU A 66 -9.19 -4.32 0.87
C LEU A 66 -8.92 -4.57 2.36
N TYR A 67 -7.70 -5.00 2.66
CA TYR A 67 -7.18 -5.07 4.01
C TYR A 67 -6.15 -3.96 4.19
N SER A 68 -6.37 -3.09 5.16
CA SER A 68 -5.43 -2.02 5.46
C SER A 68 -4.80 -2.25 6.82
N MET A 69 -3.48 -2.15 6.88
CA MET A 69 -2.71 -2.43 8.09
C MET A 69 -1.73 -1.31 8.38
N ASN A 70 -1.88 -0.66 9.53
CA ASN A 70 -0.92 0.32 10.03
C ASN A 70 0.25 -0.42 10.67
N ARG A 71 1.10 -1.00 9.83
CA ARG A 71 2.22 -1.84 10.20
C ARG A 71 3.45 -1.49 9.40
N LEU A 72 4.62 -1.68 10.00
CA LEU A 72 5.91 -1.56 9.33
C LEU A 72 6.33 -2.95 8.83
N VAL A 73 6.66 -3.04 7.54
CA VAL A 73 7.24 -4.25 6.96
C VAL A 73 8.76 -4.16 7.09
N ALA A 74 9.36 -5.12 7.77
CA ALA A 74 10.80 -5.15 8.03
C ALA A 74 11.36 -6.56 7.82
N SER A 75 12.69 -6.67 7.79
CA SER A 75 13.37 -7.95 7.61
C SER A 75 13.21 -8.90 8.79
N GLU A 76 12.93 -8.36 9.97
CA GLU A 76 12.74 -9.13 11.21
C GLU A 76 11.47 -8.70 11.91
N ALA A 77 10.76 -9.67 12.49
CA ALA A 77 9.58 -9.39 13.28
C ALA A 77 9.99 -8.76 14.63
N THR A 78 9.49 -7.56 14.91
CA THR A 78 9.69 -6.87 16.18
C THR A 78 8.38 -6.26 16.64
N GLU A 79 8.21 -6.06 17.94
CA GLU A 79 7.03 -5.37 18.47
C GLU A 79 7.14 -3.86 18.28
N GLU A 80 8.36 -3.33 18.40
CA GLU A 80 8.65 -1.91 18.27
C GLU A 80 9.91 -1.69 17.44
N MET A 81 9.93 -0.58 16.69
CA MET A 81 11.06 -0.14 15.88
C MET A 81 11.00 1.37 15.74
N ASP A 82 12.18 2.01 15.74
CA ASP A 82 12.26 3.44 15.47
C ASP A 82 11.82 3.73 14.04
N PHE A 83 10.96 4.72 13.89
CA PHE A 83 10.44 5.17 12.61
C PHE A 83 10.53 6.68 12.53
N TYR A 84 11.31 7.17 11.57
CA TYR A 84 11.61 8.60 11.43
C TYR A 84 10.56 9.25 10.54
N LEU A 85 9.69 10.05 11.15
CA LEU A 85 8.64 10.79 10.45
C LEU A 85 9.23 12.03 9.81
N THR A 86 8.96 12.23 8.53
CA THR A 86 9.34 13.42 7.81
C THR A 86 8.15 14.36 7.66
N HIS A 87 8.39 15.57 7.17
CA HIS A 87 7.32 16.53 6.90
C HIS A 87 6.32 15.95 5.92
N SER A 88 6.82 15.28 4.88
CA SER A 88 5.98 14.50 3.96
C SER A 88 5.85 13.06 4.45
N PRO A 89 4.64 12.54 4.70
CA PRO A 89 4.45 11.15 5.10
C PRO A 89 5.03 10.13 4.12
N HIS A 90 5.15 10.51 2.85
CA HIS A 90 5.67 9.63 1.80
C HIS A 90 7.16 9.33 1.92
N CYS A 91 7.89 10.12 2.71
CA CYS A 91 9.35 10.00 2.86
C CYS A 91 9.76 9.41 4.20
N SER A 92 8.82 9.03 5.06
CA SER A 92 9.12 8.47 6.37
C SER A 92 9.76 7.08 6.24
N SER A 93 10.70 6.76 7.13
CA SER A 93 11.50 5.54 7.03
C SER A 93 11.98 5.08 8.41
N SER A 94 12.32 3.78 8.51
CA SER A 94 13.04 3.22 9.66
C SER A 94 14.53 3.59 9.66
N LEU A 95 15.03 4.17 8.57
CA LEU A 95 16.41 4.64 8.46
C LEU A 95 16.52 6.08 8.95
N ALA A 96 17.52 6.37 9.78
CA ALA A 96 17.77 7.73 10.25
C ALA A 96 18.17 8.63 9.08
N PRO A 97 17.58 9.85 8.97
CA PRO A 97 17.92 10.76 7.90
C PRO A 97 19.34 11.31 8.05
N ASP A 98 20.04 11.49 6.93
CA ASP A 98 21.32 12.20 6.89
C ASP A 98 21.04 13.70 6.79
N LYS A 99 21.08 14.37 7.93
CA LYS A 99 20.75 15.80 8.02
C LYS A 99 21.70 16.68 7.22
N GLU A 100 22.97 16.28 7.10
CA GLU A 100 23.95 17.06 6.31
C GLU A 100 23.62 16.98 4.82
N ALA A 101 23.32 15.78 4.31
CA ALA A 101 22.95 15.61 2.91
C ALA A 101 21.63 16.30 2.57
N LEU A 102 20.73 16.46 3.55
CA LEU A 102 19.39 17.05 3.34
C LEU A 102 19.37 18.58 3.46
N LYS A 103 20.43 19.22 3.98
CA LYS A 103 20.48 20.68 4.16
C LYS A 103 20.05 21.49 2.92
N PRO A 104 20.49 21.16 1.70
CA PRO A 104 20.05 21.90 0.51
C PRO A 104 18.55 21.81 0.21
N TRP A 105 17.87 20.85 0.81
CA TRP A 105 16.46 20.55 0.55
C TRP A 105 15.54 20.89 1.73
N ALA A 106 16.10 21.42 2.78
CA ALA A 106 15.35 21.75 4.00
C ALA A 106 14.44 22.97 3.84
#